data_b13695ef692b6807bcdcfd8f9f30b837
#
_entry.id   b13695ef692b6807bcdcfd8f9f30b837
#
_cell.length_a   1.000
_cell.length_b   1.000
_cell.length_c   1.000
_cell.angle_alpha   90.00
_cell.angle_beta   90.00
_cell.angle_gamma   90.00
#
_symmetry.space_group_name_H-M   'P 1'
#
loop_
_entity.id
_entity.type
_entity.pdbx_description
1 polymer ?
#
loop_
_entity_poly.entity_id
_entity_poly.type
_entity_poly.pdbx_seq_one_letter_code
_entity_poly.pdbx_strand_id
1 'polypeptide(L)'
;MTPKQTEKLKKQIADIMRTLASEKRKYGAYDDSRGMRYYPPKVYLKLQDFQGGLTYTKWFHQNFSDDCGFPDFLFEWTVILFKTDNIKNAEKKAFETFCSNTYLFDKFFGRPIVQIDKYEYSNIDIPEFTDSFEYSNDQPELADFSDWLTKYITSEKFITLSTKFIDLNKKLKIESDTETRGYLIRQARQLEDEA
;
A
#
# COMPACT_ATOMS: atom_id res chain seq x y z
N MET A 1 13.73 -20.58 -5.74
CA MET A 1 13.37 -20.96 -4.35
C MET A 1 13.36 -22.47 -4.21
N THR A 2 13.87 -23.05 -3.09
CA THR A 2 13.83 -24.51 -2.86
C THR A 2 12.46 -24.98 -2.35
N PRO A 3 12.06 -26.26 -2.55
CA PRO A 3 10.80 -26.78 -2.00
C PRO A 3 10.65 -26.56 -0.48
N LYS A 4 11.75 -26.72 0.27
CA LYS A 4 11.76 -26.49 1.73
C LYS A 4 11.49 -25.03 2.10
N GLN A 5 12.03 -24.08 1.32
CA GLN A 5 11.76 -22.66 1.52
C GLN A 5 10.30 -22.32 1.20
N THR A 6 9.76 -22.86 0.11
CA THR A 6 8.35 -22.72 -0.27
C THR A 6 7.41 -23.19 0.84
N GLU A 7 7.64 -24.40 1.37
CA GLU A 7 6.82 -24.95 2.46
C GLU A 7 6.92 -24.11 3.75
N LYS A 8 8.11 -23.59 4.07
CA LYS A 8 8.29 -22.69 5.20
C LYS A 8 7.43 -21.43 5.06
N LEU A 9 7.42 -20.81 3.89
CA LEU A 9 6.65 -19.60 3.62
C LEU A 9 5.14 -19.88 3.67
N LYS A 10 4.66 -20.97 3.07
CA LYS A 10 3.25 -21.38 3.17
C LYS A 10 2.83 -21.61 4.62
N LYS A 11 3.69 -22.24 5.42
CA LYS A 11 3.45 -22.44 6.84
C LYS A 11 3.34 -21.12 7.59
N GLN A 12 4.17 -20.12 7.28
CA GLN A 12 4.07 -18.80 7.90
C GLN A 12 2.69 -18.17 7.67
N ILE A 13 2.18 -18.19 6.43
CA ILE A 13 0.84 -17.68 6.13
C ILE A 13 -0.22 -18.44 6.96
N ALA A 14 -0.15 -19.78 6.95
CA ALA A 14 -1.12 -20.61 7.69
C ALA A 14 -1.09 -20.34 9.20
N ASP A 15 0.10 -20.13 9.78
CA ASP A 15 0.25 -19.82 11.20
C ASP A 15 -0.32 -18.44 11.55
N ILE A 16 -0.07 -17.41 10.71
CA ILE A 16 -0.67 -16.08 10.86
C ILE A 16 -2.20 -16.17 10.82
N MET A 17 -2.76 -16.80 9.79
CA MET A 17 -4.21 -16.95 9.64
C MET A 17 -4.85 -17.69 10.80
N ARG A 18 -4.16 -18.74 11.31
CA ARG A 18 -4.63 -19.50 12.49
C ARG A 18 -4.63 -18.64 13.75
N THR A 19 -3.58 -17.83 13.95
CA THR A 19 -3.47 -16.91 15.08
C THR A 19 -4.58 -15.87 15.04
N LEU A 20 -4.76 -15.16 13.93
CA LEU A 20 -5.84 -14.18 13.75
C LEU A 20 -7.23 -14.80 13.96
N ALA A 21 -7.49 -15.99 13.41
CA ALA A 21 -8.75 -16.69 13.62
C ALA A 21 -8.96 -17.13 15.08
N SER A 22 -7.89 -17.47 15.79
CA SER A 22 -7.94 -17.80 17.22
C SER A 22 -8.31 -16.59 18.08
N GLU A 23 -7.71 -15.44 17.79
CA GLU A 23 -8.00 -14.17 18.47
C GLU A 23 -9.45 -13.74 18.28
N LYS A 24 -9.94 -13.79 17.03
CA LYS A 24 -11.34 -13.49 16.73
C LYS A 24 -12.31 -14.40 17.49
N ARG A 25 -11.99 -15.70 17.61
CA ARG A 25 -12.84 -16.62 18.39
C ARG A 25 -12.83 -16.33 19.88
N LYS A 26 -11.64 -15.93 20.41
CA LYS A 26 -11.46 -15.70 21.84
C LYS A 26 -12.03 -14.36 22.30
N TYR A 27 -11.89 -13.32 21.49
CA TYR A 27 -12.19 -11.94 21.87
C TYR A 27 -13.36 -11.31 21.10
N GLY A 28 -13.92 -12.00 20.12
CA GLY A 28 -14.97 -11.48 19.24
C GLY A 28 -14.46 -10.51 18.16
N ALA A 29 -13.20 -10.07 18.27
CA ALA A 29 -12.53 -9.17 17.34
C ALA A 29 -11.10 -9.65 17.07
N TYR A 30 -10.49 -9.12 16.00
CA TYR A 30 -9.07 -9.33 15.74
C TYR A 30 -8.26 -8.38 16.63
N ASP A 31 -7.52 -8.93 17.58
CA ASP A 31 -6.51 -8.19 18.36
C ASP A 31 -5.15 -8.43 17.72
N ASP A 32 -4.83 -7.62 16.71
CA ASP A 32 -3.56 -7.71 15.98
C ASP A 32 -2.66 -6.51 16.27
N SER A 33 -2.34 -6.30 17.53
CA SER A 33 -1.39 -5.27 17.99
C SER A 33 0.03 -5.46 17.41
N ARG A 34 0.34 -6.65 16.87
CA ARG A 34 1.63 -6.96 16.23
C ARG A 34 1.66 -6.66 14.75
N GLY A 35 0.54 -6.28 14.15
CA GLY A 35 0.45 -6.02 12.72
C GLY A 35 0.69 -7.25 11.82
N MET A 36 0.45 -8.46 12.34
CA MET A 36 0.68 -9.70 11.58
C MET A 36 -0.16 -9.77 10.31
N ARG A 37 -1.30 -9.08 10.27
CA ARG A 37 -2.19 -9.00 9.12
C ARG A 37 -1.55 -8.35 7.88
N TYR A 38 -0.49 -7.56 8.04
CA TYR A 38 0.19 -6.90 6.93
C TYR A 38 1.27 -7.76 6.28
N TYR A 39 1.68 -8.86 6.92
CA TYR A 39 2.79 -9.67 6.43
C TYR A 39 2.47 -10.65 5.28
N PRO A 40 1.26 -11.25 5.18
CA PRO A 40 0.97 -12.24 4.14
C PRO A 40 1.17 -11.79 2.69
N PRO A 41 0.80 -10.56 2.25
CA PRO A 41 1.04 -10.12 0.87
C PRO A 41 2.51 -10.23 0.47
N LYS A 42 3.44 -9.80 1.32
CA LYS A 42 4.89 -9.95 1.11
C LYS A 42 5.29 -11.42 0.87
N VAL A 43 4.69 -12.34 1.61
CA VAL A 43 4.97 -13.77 1.47
C VAL A 43 4.39 -14.31 0.17
N TYR A 44 3.19 -13.90 -0.21
CA TYR A 44 2.57 -14.29 -1.49
C TYR A 44 3.38 -13.79 -2.69
N LEU A 45 3.92 -12.58 -2.65
CA LEU A 45 4.82 -12.07 -3.69
C LEU A 45 6.07 -12.96 -3.79
N LYS A 46 6.72 -13.28 -2.67
CA LYS A 46 7.90 -14.17 -2.64
C LYS A 46 7.59 -15.56 -3.18
N LEU A 47 6.39 -16.06 -2.96
CA LEU A 47 5.90 -17.34 -3.50
C LEU A 47 5.49 -17.26 -4.97
N GLN A 48 5.30 -16.07 -5.52
CA GLN A 48 4.62 -15.81 -6.80
C GLN A 48 3.21 -16.43 -6.85
N ASP A 49 2.56 -16.59 -5.69
CA ASP A 49 1.18 -17.07 -5.56
C ASP A 49 0.22 -15.86 -5.51
N PHE A 50 0.06 -15.21 -6.65
CA PHE A 50 -0.76 -14.00 -6.75
C PHE A 50 -2.24 -14.27 -6.53
N GLN A 51 -2.75 -15.46 -6.88
CA GLN A 51 -4.13 -15.83 -6.62
C GLN A 51 -4.41 -16.06 -5.12
N GLY A 52 -3.46 -16.68 -4.40
CA GLY A 52 -3.48 -16.75 -2.95
C GLY A 52 -3.44 -15.36 -2.32
N GLY A 53 -2.58 -14.49 -2.82
CA GLY A 53 -2.49 -13.09 -2.42
C GLY A 53 -3.79 -12.33 -2.65
N LEU A 54 -4.45 -12.49 -3.81
CA LEU A 54 -5.74 -11.88 -4.11
C LEU A 54 -6.84 -12.36 -3.16
N THR A 55 -6.85 -13.65 -2.85
CA THR A 55 -7.80 -14.22 -1.89
C THR A 55 -7.59 -13.61 -0.50
N TYR A 56 -6.33 -13.45 -0.10
CA TYR A 56 -5.97 -12.84 1.17
C TYR A 56 -6.38 -11.36 1.24
N THR A 57 -6.08 -10.57 0.22
CA THR A 57 -6.40 -9.14 0.22
C THR A 57 -7.92 -8.87 0.21
N LYS A 58 -8.72 -9.73 -0.43
CA LYS A 58 -10.19 -9.71 -0.33
C LYS A 58 -10.66 -10.01 1.10
N TRP A 59 -10.08 -11.03 1.74
CA TRP A 59 -10.35 -11.35 3.13
C TRP A 59 -9.96 -10.20 4.07
N PHE A 60 -8.79 -9.58 3.83
CA PHE A 60 -8.33 -8.42 4.60
C PHE A 60 -9.35 -7.28 4.51
N HIS A 61 -9.73 -6.87 3.31
CA HIS A 61 -10.70 -5.80 3.09
C HIS A 61 -12.04 -6.04 3.80
N GLN A 62 -12.52 -7.29 3.81
CA GLN A 62 -13.78 -7.64 4.48
C GLN A 62 -13.70 -7.60 6.01
N ASN A 63 -12.53 -7.81 6.60
CA ASN A 63 -12.36 -7.94 8.05
C ASN A 63 -11.71 -6.72 8.69
N PHE A 64 -11.10 -5.84 7.91
CA PHE A 64 -10.39 -4.63 8.33
C PHE A 64 -10.74 -3.46 7.39
N SER A 65 -12.04 -3.20 7.21
CA SER A 65 -12.54 -2.19 6.26
C SER A 65 -12.05 -0.77 6.55
N ASP A 66 -11.78 -0.46 7.82
CA ASP A 66 -11.35 0.88 8.27
C ASP A 66 -9.82 1.02 8.36
N ASP A 67 -9.08 -0.02 7.94
CA ASP A 67 -7.63 -0.05 8.02
C ASP A 67 -7.00 0.53 6.75
N CYS A 68 -6.29 1.64 6.91
CA CYS A 68 -5.60 2.31 5.80
C CYS A 68 -4.38 1.54 5.27
N GLY A 69 -3.86 0.55 6.04
CA GLY A 69 -2.64 -0.18 5.69
C GLY A 69 -1.35 0.65 5.83
N PHE A 70 -0.22 -0.04 5.71
CA PHE A 70 1.10 0.59 5.58
C PHE A 70 1.46 0.78 4.11
N PRO A 71 2.32 1.75 3.75
CA PRO A 71 2.69 2.01 2.36
C PRO A 71 3.24 0.79 1.61
N ASP A 72 4.11 -0.01 2.25
CA ASP A 72 4.67 -1.24 1.70
C ASP A 72 3.60 -2.33 1.50
N PHE A 73 2.68 -2.50 2.44
CA PHE A 73 1.55 -3.41 2.31
C PHE A 73 0.61 -3.02 1.16
N LEU A 74 0.33 -1.72 1.00
CA LEU A 74 -0.48 -1.22 -0.11
C LEU A 74 0.21 -1.42 -1.46
N PHE A 75 1.54 -1.24 -1.50
CA PHE A 75 2.35 -1.55 -2.68
C PHE A 75 2.27 -3.04 -3.04
N GLU A 76 2.44 -3.92 -2.07
CA GLU A 76 2.34 -5.38 -2.26
C GLU A 76 0.94 -5.78 -2.77
N TRP A 77 -0.09 -5.16 -2.23
CA TRP A 77 -1.47 -5.34 -2.70
C TRP A 77 -1.65 -4.85 -4.15
N THR A 78 -1.07 -3.71 -4.49
CA THR A 78 -1.06 -3.18 -5.86
C THR A 78 -0.43 -4.19 -6.84
N VAL A 79 0.73 -4.76 -6.49
CA VAL A 79 1.41 -5.80 -7.29
C VAL A 79 0.49 -7.02 -7.46
N ILE A 80 -0.14 -7.51 -6.40
CA ILE A 80 -1.06 -8.65 -6.44
C ILE A 80 -2.24 -8.37 -7.40
N LEU A 81 -2.84 -7.20 -7.33
CA LEU A 81 -3.94 -6.82 -8.21
C LEU A 81 -3.50 -6.76 -9.67
N PHE A 82 -2.34 -6.16 -9.95
CA PHE A 82 -1.77 -6.13 -11.29
C PHE A 82 -1.49 -7.53 -11.83
N LYS A 83 -0.79 -8.37 -11.06
CA LYS A 83 -0.42 -9.75 -11.46
C LYS A 83 -1.63 -10.69 -11.60
N THR A 84 -2.80 -10.28 -11.13
CA THR A 84 -4.07 -11.01 -11.28
C THR A 84 -5.03 -10.35 -12.27
N ASP A 85 -4.51 -9.46 -13.14
CA ASP A 85 -5.24 -8.76 -14.21
C ASP A 85 -6.41 -7.89 -13.72
N ASN A 86 -6.37 -7.46 -12.47
CA ASN A 86 -7.36 -6.54 -11.89
C ASN A 86 -6.89 -5.08 -12.04
N ILE A 87 -6.67 -4.64 -13.28
CA ILE A 87 -5.97 -3.39 -13.59
C ILE A 87 -6.62 -2.15 -12.96
N LYS A 88 -7.95 -1.99 -13.07
CA LYS A 88 -8.65 -0.84 -12.46
C LYS A 88 -8.44 -0.76 -10.95
N ASN A 89 -8.51 -1.90 -10.26
CA ASN A 89 -8.28 -1.94 -8.82
C ASN A 89 -6.80 -1.74 -8.49
N ALA A 90 -5.88 -2.17 -9.37
CA ALA A 90 -4.45 -1.90 -9.23
C ALA A 90 -4.14 -0.40 -9.37
N GLU A 91 -4.78 0.31 -10.30
CA GLU A 91 -4.65 1.77 -10.45
C GLU A 91 -5.12 2.50 -9.19
N LYS A 92 -6.31 2.17 -8.71
CA LYS A 92 -6.84 2.74 -7.45
C LYS A 92 -5.89 2.47 -6.28
N LYS A 93 -5.46 1.22 -6.11
CA LYS A 93 -4.56 0.84 -5.01
C LYS A 93 -3.17 1.48 -5.14
N ALA A 94 -2.66 1.68 -6.37
CA ALA A 94 -1.43 2.43 -6.61
C ALA A 94 -1.57 3.89 -6.17
N PHE A 95 -2.72 4.52 -6.42
CA PHE A 95 -2.96 5.88 -5.95
C PHE A 95 -3.08 5.95 -4.43
N GLU A 96 -3.77 5.01 -3.79
CA GLU A 96 -3.80 4.88 -2.32
C GLU A 96 -2.38 4.69 -1.74
N THR A 97 -1.54 3.87 -2.41
CA THR A 97 -0.12 3.70 -2.04
C THR A 97 0.64 5.02 -2.09
N PHE A 98 0.45 5.80 -3.16
CA PHE A 98 1.05 7.13 -3.30
C PHE A 98 0.54 8.08 -2.21
N CYS A 99 -0.76 8.10 -1.90
CA CYS A 99 -1.32 8.93 -0.83
C CYS A 99 -0.77 8.57 0.55
N SER A 100 -0.55 7.28 0.80
CA SER A 100 0.03 6.78 2.04
C SER A 100 1.50 7.17 2.22
N ASN A 101 2.31 7.17 1.14
CA ASN A 101 3.67 7.72 1.15
C ASN A 101 4.05 8.20 -0.25
N THR A 102 4.14 9.53 -0.43
CA THR A 102 4.40 10.17 -1.72
C THR A 102 5.79 9.91 -2.28
N TYR A 103 6.70 9.34 -1.50
CA TYR A 103 8.11 9.07 -1.87
C TYR A 103 8.35 7.61 -2.28
N LEU A 104 7.38 6.71 -2.03
CA LEU A 104 7.57 5.28 -2.20
C LEU A 104 7.88 4.88 -3.65
N PHE A 105 7.21 5.53 -4.61
CA PHE A 105 7.45 5.24 -6.03
C PHE A 105 8.81 5.78 -6.50
N ASP A 106 9.29 6.91 -5.98
CA ASP A 106 10.64 7.38 -6.28
C ASP A 106 11.68 6.41 -5.74
N LYS A 107 11.48 5.88 -4.53
CA LYS A 107 12.32 4.80 -3.98
C LYS A 107 12.30 3.55 -4.85
N PHE A 108 11.12 3.09 -5.27
CA PHE A 108 10.96 1.93 -6.13
C PHE A 108 11.74 2.06 -7.44
N PHE A 109 11.70 3.26 -8.07
CA PHE A 109 12.40 3.55 -9.32
C PHE A 109 13.85 4.00 -9.15
N GLY A 110 14.41 3.98 -7.94
CA GLY A 110 15.77 4.44 -7.67
C GLY A 110 16.00 5.92 -7.98
N ARG A 111 14.94 6.73 -7.95
CA ARG A 111 15.00 8.17 -8.17
C ARG A 111 15.45 8.90 -6.90
N PRO A 112 16.06 10.07 -7.02
CA PRO A 112 16.35 10.92 -5.85
C PRO A 112 15.04 11.25 -5.10
N ILE A 113 15.06 11.02 -3.78
CA ILE A 113 13.95 11.40 -2.91
C ILE A 113 14.13 12.87 -2.54
N VAL A 114 13.20 13.71 -2.98
CA VAL A 114 13.17 15.15 -2.66
C VAL A 114 12.03 15.41 -1.69
N GLN A 115 12.36 15.88 -0.49
CA GLN A 115 11.36 16.19 0.52
C GLN A 115 10.42 17.28 0.03
N ILE A 116 9.11 17.01 0.13
CA ILE A 116 8.05 17.94 -0.21
C ILE A 116 7.60 18.65 1.06
N ASP A 117 7.53 19.96 1.02
CA ASP A 117 7.03 20.78 2.14
C ASP A 117 5.50 20.69 2.20
N LYS A 118 4.97 19.62 2.82
CA LYS A 118 3.56 19.28 2.96
C LYS A 118 3.22 18.83 4.38
N TYR A 119 1.92 18.73 4.71
CA TYR A 119 1.48 18.09 5.95
C TYR A 119 1.75 16.59 5.89
N GLU A 120 2.29 16.06 6.97
CA GLU A 120 2.53 14.64 7.18
C GLU A 120 1.66 14.17 8.36
N TYR A 121 0.80 13.19 8.12
CA TYR A 121 -0.15 12.69 9.14
C TYR A 121 0.55 11.85 10.19
N SER A 122 1.63 11.20 9.81
CA SER A 122 2.36 10.27 10.68
C SER A 122 3.79 10.00 10.17
N ASN A 123 4.53 9.19 10.92
CA ASN A 123 5.88 8.75 10.57
C ASN A 123 5.96 7.77 9.40
N ILE A 124 4.83 7.32 8.84
CA ILE A 124 4.83 6.51 7.60
C ILE A 124 4.80 7.38 6.34
N ASP A 125 4.47 8.68 6.46
CA ASP A 125 4.32 9.61 5.34
C ASP A 125 5.63 10.34 5.01
N ILE A 126 6.66 10.20 5.87
CA ILE A 126 7.96 10.87 5.72
C ILE A 126 8.89 10.11 4.76
N PRO A 127 9.89 10.78 4.16
CA PRO A 127 10.86 10.12 3.27
C PRO A 127 11.59 8.94 3.91
N GLU A 128 11.97 9.06 5.18
CA GLU A 128 12.77 8.07 5.92
C GLU A 128 12.07 6.71 6.06
N PHE A 129 10.73 6.67 5.99
CA PHE A 129 9.99 5.41 5.95
C PHE A 129 10.45 4.53 4.79
N THR A 130 10.81 5.13 3.67
CA THR A 130 11.23 4.39 2.47
C THR A 130 12.59 3.70 2.62
N ASP A 131 13.37 3.98 3.67
CA ASP A 131 14.66 3.31 3.89
C ASP A 131 14.51 1.80 4.11
N SER A 132 13.40 1.38 4.68
CA SER A 132 13.07 -0.03 4.92
C SER A 132 12.36 -0.71 3.74
N PHE A 133 12.05 0.02 2.66
CA PHE A 133 11.35 -0.51 1.51
C PHE A 133 12.22 -1.45 0.68
N GLU A 134 11.80 -2.72 0.53
CA GLU A 134 12.62 -3.80 -0.03
C GLU A 134 12.45 -4.00 -1.54
N TYR A 135 11.54 -3.27 -2.19
CA TYR A 135 11.23 -3.45 -3.60
C TYR A 135 11.95 -2.42 -4.48
N SER A 136 12.34 -2.86 -5.67
CA SER A 136 13.03 -2.04 -6.68
C SER A 136 12.59 -2.47 -8.08
N ASN A 137 12.60 -1.53 -9.01
CA ASN A 137 12.33 -1.79 -10.42
C ASN A 137 13.36 -2.69 -11.10
N ASP A 138 14.52 -2.91 -10.48
CA ASP A 138 15.57 -3.82 -10.96
C ASP A 138 15.26 -5.30 -10.68
N GLN A 139 14.22 -5.60 -9.88
CA GLN A 139 13.81 -6.96 -9.58
C GLN A 139 13.13 -7.60 -10.79
N PRO A 140 13.69 -8.70 -11.38
CA PRO A 140 13.16 -9.29 -12.60
C PRO A 140 11.69 -9.73 -12.53
N GLU A 141 11.26 -10.18 -11.34
CA GLU A 141 9.87 -10.59 -11.08
C GLU A 141 8.87 -9.43 -11.07
N LEU A 142 9.35 -8.19 -11.00
CA LEU A 142 8.56 -6.96 -11.03
C LEU A 142 8.71 -6.16 -12.33
N ALA A 143 9.43 -6.66 -13.34
CA ALA A 143 9.71 -5.91 -14.56
C ALA A 143 8.42 -5.47 -15.31
N ASP A 144 7.48 -6.38 -15.52
CA ASP A 144 6.17 -6.08 -16.14
C ASP A 144 5.32 -5.12 -15.31
N PHE A 145 5.35 -5.27 -13.98
CA PHE A 145 4.70 -4.35 -13.04
C PHE A 145 5.35 -2.96 -13.10
N SER A 146 6.68 -2.89 -13.15
CA SER A 146 7.43 -1.63 -13.29
C SER A 146 7.05 -0.88 -14.57
N ASP A 147 6.95 -1.59 -15.69
CA ASP A 147 6.53 -1.01 -16.98
C ASP A 147 5.10 -0.46 -16.92
N TRP A 148 4.18 -1.21 -16.30
CA TRP A 148 2.81 -0.78 -16.10
C TRP A 148 2.73 0.43 -15.16
N LEU A 149 3.41 0.35 -13.99
CA LEU A 149 3.40 1.43 -13.01
C LEU A 149 3.98 2.72 -13.61
N THR A 150 5.05 2.62 -14.41
CA THR A 150 5.62 3.77 -15.13
C THR A 150 4.57 4.45 -16.02
N LYS A 151 3.81 3.67 -16.80
CA LYS A 151 2.73 4.21 -17.66
C LYS A 151 1.63 4.85 -16.81
N TYR A 152 1.25 4.22 -15.72
CA TYR A 152 0.20 4.73 -14.85
C TYR A 152 0.60 6.04 -14.17
N ILE A 153 1.77 6.12 -13.53
CA ILE A 153 2.20 7.34 -12.82
C ILE A 153 2.55 8.53 -13.74
N THR A 154 2.77 8.26 -15.04
CA THR A 154 2.97 9.30 -16.07
C THR A 154 1.68 9.66 -16.80
N SER A 155 0.55 9.01 -16.50
CA SER A 155 -0.74 9.33 -17.09
C SER A 155 -1.27 10.69 -16.61
N GLU A 156 -2.05 11.37 -17.46
CA GLU A 156 -2.69 12.64 -17.14
C GLU A 156 -3.56 12.52 -15.87
N LYS A 157 -4.28 11.39 -15.74
CA LYS A 157 -5.12 11.10 -14.58
C LYS A 157 -4.31 11.11 -13.29
N PHE A 158 -3.24 10.30 -13.23
CA PHE A 158 -2.40 10.21 -12.02
C PHE A 158 -1.73 11.54 -11.70
N ILE A 159 -1.15 12.23 -12.69
CA ILE A 159 -0.49 13.53 -12.50
C ILE A 159 -1.48 14.55 -11.93
N THR A 160 -2.70 14.60 -12.46
CA THR A 160 -3.73 15.52 -11.98
C THR A 160 -4.10 15.23 -10.53
N LEU A 161 -4.39 13.97 -10.18
CA LEU A 161 -4.80 13.57 -8.83
C LEU A 161 -3.65 13.74 -7.82
N SER A 162 -2.43 13.33 -8.16
CA SER A 162 -1.27 13.45 -7.29
C SER A 162 -0.88 14.90 -7.01
N THR A 163 -0.97 15.78 -8.01
CA THR A 163 -0.75 17.22 -7.83
C THR A 163 -1.79 17.81 -6.89
N LYS A 164 -3.08 17.51 -7.10
CA LYS A 164 -4.16 17.96 -6.20
C LYS A 164 -3.94 17.47 -4.77
N PHE A 165 -3.57 16.20 -4.58
CA PHE A 165 -3.30 15.63 -3.27
C PHE A 165 -2.16 16.37 -2.55
N ILE A 166 -1.03 16.60 -3.24
CA ILE A 166 0.10 17.35 -2.68
C ILE A 166 -0.32 18.77 -2.33
N ASP A 167 -1.05 19.47 -3.20
CA ASP A 167 -1.48 20.86 -2.95
C ASP A 167 -2.46 20.97 -1.77
N LEU A 168 -3.36 20.01 -1.59
CA LEU A 168 -4.23 19.93 -0.42
C LEU A 168 -3.39 19.75 0.87
N ASN A 169 -2.39 18.89 0.85
CA ASN A 169 -1.52 18.68 2.00
C ASN A 169 -0.58 19.86 2.28
N LYS A 170 -0.15 20.61 1.26
CA LYS A 170 0.55 21.91 1.47
C LYS A 170 -0.35 22.93 2.18
N LYS A 171 -1.60 23.06 1.73
CA LYS A 171 -2.59 23.93 2.40
C LYS A 171 -2.85 23.47 3.84
N LEU A 172 -3.04 22.17 4.04
CA LEU A 172 -3.29 21.59 5.37
C LEU A 172 -2.15 21.86 6.36
N LYS A 173 -0.90 21.97 5.88
CA LYS A 173 0.27 22.25 6.71
C LYS A 173 0.22 23.60 7.38
N ILE A 174 -0.30 24.62 6.72
CA ILE A 174 -0.33 26.00 7.19
C ILE A 174 -1.69 26.41 7.74
N GLU A 175 -2.73 25.61 7.53
CA GLU A 175 -4.09 25.90 7.99
C GLU A 175 -4.22 25.63 9.49
N SER A 176 -4.82 26.56 10.24
CA SER A 176 -5.05 26.46 11.69
C SER A 176 -6.53 26.30 12.04
N ASP A 177 -7.45 26.72 11.15
CA ASP A 177 -8.88 26.60 11.41
C ASP A 177 -9.33 25.13 11.31
N THR A 178 -10.00 24.66 12.37
CA THR A 178 -10.39 23.23 12.48
C THR A 178 -11.41 22.82 11.42
N GLU A 179 -12.35 23.68 11.05
CA GLU A 179 -13.38 23.38 10.07
C GLU A 179 -12.77 23.27 8.67
N THR A 180 -11.92 24.23 8.30
CA THR A 180 -11.17 24.26 7.04
C THR A 180 -10.22 23.07 6.94
N ARG A 181 -9.53 22.71 8.02
CA ARG A 181 -8.71 21.48 8.07
C ARG A 181 -9.53 20.23 7.79
N GLY A 182 -10.69 20.10 8.46
CA GLY A 182 -11.60 18.99 8.24
C GLY A 182 -12.10 18.92 6.79
N TYR A 183 -12.35 20.05 6.15
CA TYR A 183 -12.71 20.12 4.73
C TYR A 183 -11.56 19.64 3.83
N LEU A 184 -10.33 20.12 4.03
CA LEU A 184 -9.16 19.73 3.23
C LEU A 184 -8.87 18.22 3.33
N ILE A 185 -8.99 17.65 4.54
CA ILE A 185 -8.81 16.20 4.76
C ILE A 185 -9.87 15.40 3.98
N ARG A 186 -11.14 15.83 4.01
CA ARG A 186 -12.20 15.16 3.24
C ARG A 186 -11.94 15.24 1.74
N GLN A 187 -11.49 16.39 1.24
CA GLN A 187 -11.13 16.55 -0.17
C GLN A 187 -9.97 15.63 -0.56
N ALA A 188 -8.94 15.50 0.27
CA ALA A 188 -7.82 14.60 0.00
C ALA A 188 -8.27 13.12 -0.08
N ARG A 189 -9.17 12.68 0.82
CA ARG A 189 -9.74 11.32 0.80
C ARG A 189 -10.63 11.06 -0.43
N GLN A 190 -11.38 12.05 -0.89
CA GLN A 190 -12.22 11.90 -2.09
C GLN A 190 -11.40 11.61 -3.34
N LEU A 191 -10.14 12.09 -3.43
CA LEU A 191 -9.26 11.78 -4.57
C LEU A 191 -8.97 10.28 -4.70
N GLU A 192 -8.95 9.54 -3.59
CA GLU A 192 -8.76 8.08 -3.60
C GLU A 192 -9.95 7.34 -4.24
N ASP A 193 -11.16 7.93 -4.18
CA ASP A 193 -12.35 7.38 -4.83
C ASP A 193 -12.42 7.73 -6.31
N GLU A 194 -11.75 8.81 -6.74
CA GLU A 194 -11.65 9.23 -8.14
C GLU A 194 -10.57 8.44 -8.92
N ALA A 195 -9.63 7.83 -8.20
CA ALA A 195 -8.54 7.05 -8.78
C ALA A 195 -9.02 5.69 -9.27
#